data_bb3a83a70a07f93647700c5521f34f59
#
_entry.id   bb3a83a70a07f93647700c5521f34f59
#
_cell.length_a   1.000
_cell.length_b   1.000
_cell.length_c   1.000
_cell.angle_alpha   90.00
_cell.angle_beta   90.00
_cell.angle_gamma   90.00
#
_symmetry.space_group_name_H-M   'P 1'
#
loop_
_entity.id
_entity.type
_entity.pdbx_description
1 polymer ?
#
loop_
_entity_poly.entity_id
_entity_poly.type
_entity_poly.pdbx_seq_one_letter_code
_entity_poly.pdbx_strand_id
1 'polypeptide(L)'
;MTSFRRTLVVSAALLGAAFGAQAAGFTLSSPTIKPGSMLSDAQVFNGFGCTGKNVSPALAWSGAPAGTKSYAVTVYDPDAPTGSGWWHWVVFNIPASAANLAEGAGTADGKALPAGSTQGRTDFGAPGFGGACPPAGDKPHRYIFTVYALKTDKLDIPADATAALVGFMITGNKLGEARFTAHYGRKK
;
A
#
# COMPACT_ATOMS: atom_id res chain seq x y z
N MET A 1 77.95 -31.67 13.50
CA MET A 1 76.58 -31.92 14.05
C MET A 1 75.82 -30.60 14.02
N THR A 2 75.12 -30.32 12.94
CA THR A 2 74.38 -29.04 12.69
C THR A 2 72.91 -29.33 12.91
N SER A 3 72.33 -28.68 13.95
CA SER A 3 70.94 -28.79 14.33
C SER A 3 70.09 -27.77 13.55
N PHE A 4 69.21 -28.25 12.67
CA PHE A 4 68.24 -27.45 11.95
C PHE A 4 66.97 -27.24 12.84
N ARG A 5 66.75 -26.01 13.31
CA ARG A 5 65.45 -25.61 13.94
C ARG A 5 64.45 -25.29 12.86
N ARG A 6 63.39 -26.06 12.77
CA ARG A 6 62.17 -25.73 11.92
C ARG A 6 61.25 -24.79 12.68
N THR A 7 61.11 -23.63 12.16
CA THR A 7 60.10 -22.65 12.64
C THR A 7 58.77 -22.98 11.98
N LEU A 8 57.75 -23.35 12.77
CA LEU A 8 56.38 -23.51 12.32
C LEU A 8 55.72 -22.13 12.27
N VAL A 9 55.32 -21.68 11.09
CA VAL A 9 54.47 -20.50 10.91
C VAL A 9 53.01 -20.97 10.92
N VAL A 10 52.29 -20.63 11.98
CA VAL A 10 50.84 -20.85 12.08
C VAL A 10 50.11 -19.64 11.47
N SER A 11 49.57 -19.81 10.27
CA SER A 11 48.74 -18.80 9.64
C SER A 11 47.32 -18.94 10.20
N ALA A 12 46.89 -17.98 11.00
CA ALA A 12 45.50 -17.85 11.47
C ALA A 12 44.64 -17.25 10.34
N ALA A 13 43.79 -18.05 9.71
CA ALA A 13 42.78 -17.57 8.77
C ALA A 13 41.60 -16.97 9.55
N LEU A 14 41.42 -15.65 9.49
CA LEU A 14 40.25 -14.96 9.98
C LEU A 14 39.08 -15.21 8.99
N LEU A 15 38.19 -16.13 9.33
CA LEU A 15 36.89 -16.23 8.66
C LEU A 15 36.02 -15.03 9.07
N GLY A 16 35.94 -14.04 8.21
CA GLY A 16 34.95 -12.95 8.32
C GLY A 16 33.56 -13.50 8.02
N ALA A 17 32.71 -13.63 9.05
CA ALA A 17 31.32 -13.93 8.88
C ALA A 17 30.63 -12.68 8.28
N ALA A 18 30.37 -12.71 6.98
CA ALA A 18 29.49 -11.74 6.34
C ALA A 18 28.05 -12.00 6.83
N PHE A 19 27.60 -11.21 7.78
CA PHE A 19 26.16 -11.13 8.10
C PHE A 19 25.45 -10.55 6.89
N GLY A 20 24.88 -11.39 6.04
CA GLY A 20 23.97 -10.99 5.00
C GLY A 20 22.76 -10.31 5.66
N ALA A 21 22.64 -9.00 5.57
CA ALA A 21 21.41 -8.31 5.92
C ALA A 21 20.31 -8.87 5.02
N GLN A 22 19.43 -9.69 5.60
CA GLN A 22 18.21 -10.14 4.91
C GLN A 22 17.44 -8.88 4.58
N ALA A 23 17.29 -8.55 3.30
CA ALA A 23 16.47 -7.42 2.88
C ALA A 23 15.07 -7.66 3.45
N ALA A 24 14.62 -6.77 4.35
CA ALA A 24 13.26 -6.80 4.85
C ALA A 24 12.34 -6.71 3.62
N GLY A 25 11.40 -7.66 3.48
CA GLY A 25 10.48 -7.68 2.34
C GLY A 25 9.68 -6.38 2.23
N PHE A 26 9.11 -6.12 1.07
CA PHE A 26 8.23 -4.96 0.87
C PHE A 26 7.04 -5.03 1.83
N THR A 27 6.84 -4.01 2.64
CA THR A 27 5.82 -3.97 3.70
C THR A 27 4.92 -2.75 3.58
N LEU A 28 3.66 -2.92 4.00
CA LEU A 28 2.69 -1.84 4.18
C LEU A 28 2.14 -1.90 5.60
N SER A 29 2.05 -0.76 6.26
CA SER A 29 1.50 -0.60 7.60
C SER A 29 0.65 0.66 7.70
N SER A 30 -0.13 0.74 8.77
CA SER A 30 -0.85 1.96 9.14
C SER A 30 -0.72 2.18 10.65
N PRO A 31 -0.41 3.40 11.11
CA PRO A 31 -0.44 3.71 12.53
C PRO A 31 -1.86 3.79 13.10
N THR A 32 -2.86 3.96 12.23
CA THR A 32 -4.27 4.13 12.63
C THR A 32 -5.14 2.89 12.43
N ILE A 33 -4.64 1.88 11.68
CA ILE A 33 -5.36 0.63 11.41
C ILE A 33 -4.44 -0.56 11.69
N LYS A 34 -4.82 -1.39 12.64
CA LYS A 34 -4.14 -2.67 12.87
C LYS A 34 -4.61 -3.70 11.82
N PRO A 35 -3.71 -4.41 11.12
CA PRO A 35 -4.09 -5.50 10.22
C PRO A 35 -5.05 -6.50 10.88
N GLY A 36 -6.11 -6.88 10.17
CA GLY A 36 -7.16 -7.79 10.66
C GLY A 36 -8.19 -7.15 11.59
N SER A 37 -8.01 -5.90 12.04
CA SER A 37 -8.98 -5.24 12.92
C SER A 37 -10.18 -4.66 12.18
N MET A 38 -11.19 -4.28 12.95
CA MET A 38 -12.30 -3.46 12.45
C MET A 38 -11.85 -2.03 12.20
N LEU A 39 -12.33 -1.41 11.11
CA LEU A 39 -12.18 0.01 10.87
C LEU A 39 -12.95 0.80 11.93
N SER A 40 -12.44 1.97 12.27
CA SER A 40 -13.11 2.91 13.16
C SER A 40 -14.04 3.84 12.39
N ASP A 41 -14.84 4.60 13.11
CA ASP A 41 -15.72 5.64 12.55
C ASP A 41 -14.96 6.66 11.67
N ALA A 42 -13.66 6.86 11.93
CA ALA A 42 -12.83 7.74 11.11
C ALA A 42 -12.82 7.31 9.62
N GLN A 43 -12.74 6.01 9.33
CA GLN A 43 -12.67 5.46 7.97
C GLN A 43 -14.03 5.05 7.41
N VAL A 44 -15.12 5.29 8.11
CA VAL A 44 -16.47 5.01 7.63
C VAL A 44 -16.94 6.14 6.72
N PHE A 45 -17.65 5.80 5.65
CA PHE A 45 -18.18 6.75 4.66
C PHE A 45 -19.20 7.69 5.28
N ASN A 46 -19.31 8.89 4.72
CA ASN A 46 -20.38 9.84 5.04
C ASN A 46 -21.33 9.93 3.86
N GLY A 47 -22.31 9.05 3.83
CA GLY A 47 -23.26 8.89 2.73
C GLY A 47 -23.76 7.44 2.64
N PHE A 48 -24.70 7.16 1.77
CA PHE A 48 -25.35 5.84 1.60
C PHE A 48 -25.92 5.27 2.91
N GLY A 49 -26.38 6.15 3.80
CA GLY A 49 -26.89 5.75 5.11
C GLY A 49 -25.80 5.47 6.15
N CYS A 50 -24.55 5.81 5.87
CA CYS A 50 -23.46 5.85 6.83
C CYS A 50 -23.16 7.30 7.24
N THR A 51 -22.64 7.48 8.47
CA THR A 51 -22.39 8.80 9.09
C THR A 51 -20.99 8.89 9.69
N GLY A 52 -20.03 8.22 9.07
CA GLY A 52 -18.64 8.26 9.51
C GLY A 52 -17.92 9.54 9.09
N LYS A 53 -16.65 9.67 9.47
CA LYS A 53 -15.84 10.86 9.18
C LYS A 53 -15.23 10.87 7.78
N ASN A 54 -15.21 9.75 7.09
CA ASN A 54 -14.67 9.57 5.75
C ASN A 54 -13.20 10.03 5.60
N VAL A 55 -12.37 9.77 6.61
CA VAL A 55 -10.96 10.15 6.64
C VAL A 55 -10.12 9.00 6.14
N SER A 56 -9.30 9.22 5.10
CA SER A 56 -8.34 8.22 4.65
C SER A 56 -7.29 7.94 5.73
N PRO A 57 -6.92 6.67 5.97
CA PRO A 57 -5.93 6.36 7.00
C PRO A 57 -4.53 6.82 6.59
N ALA A 58 -3.67 7.07 7.59
CA ALA A 58 -2.24 7.13 7.34
C ALA A 58 -1.73 5.76 6.91
N LEU A 59 -0.89 5.75 5.87
CA LEU A 59 -0.23 4.55 5.33
C LEU A 59 1.28 4.78 5.27
N ALA A 60 2.07 3.76 5.60
CA ALA A 60 3.52 3.80 5.48
C ALA A 60 4.05 2.49 4.89
N TRP A 61 5.09 2.57 4.07
CA TRP A 61 5.71 1.41 3.44
C TRP A 61 7.22 1.49 3.44
N SER A 62 7.86 0.33 3.36
CA SER A 62 9.31 0.19 3.31
C SER A 62 9.75 -1.08 2.59
N GLY A 63 11.03 -1.18 2.24
CA GLY A 63 11.58 -2.38 1.61
C GLY A 63 11.11 -2.61 0.17
N ALA A 64 10.76 -1.53 -0.56
CA ALA A 64 10.37 -1.64 -1.96
C ALA A 64 11.47 -2.31 -2.80
N PRO A 65 11.09 -3.11 -3.84
CA PRO A 65 12.05 -3.73 -4.74
C PRO A 65 13.00 -2.73 -5.40
N ALA A 66 14.23 -3.16 -5.68
CA ALA A 66 15.16 -2.36 -6.46
C ALA A 66 14.57 -2.01 -7.84
N GLY A 67 14.86 -0.82 -8.34
CA GLY A 67 14.31 -0.33 -9.61
C GLY A 67 12.90 0.29 -9.49
N THR A 68 12.36 0.44 -8.27
CA THR A 68 11.11 1.17 -8.06
C THR A 68 11.29 2.64 -8.43
N LYS A 69 10.41 3.12 -9.31
CA LYS A 69 10.41 4.50 -9.82
C LYS A 69 9.18 5.29 -9.38
N SER A 70 8.07 4.62 -9.08
CA SER A 70 6.87 5.23 -8.50
C SER A 70 6.09 4.21 -7.70
N TYR A 71 5.07 4.70 -6.98
CA TYR A 71 4.12 3.83 -6.28
C TYR A 71 2.69 4.11 -6.72
N ALA A 72 1.82 3.12 -6.48
CA ALA A 72 0.38 3.28 -6.47
C ALA A 72 -0.20 2.70 -5.17
N VAL A 73 -1.31 3.26 -4.70
CA VAL A 73 -2.05 2.78 -3.53
C VAL A 73 -3.50 2.55 -3.94
N THR A 74 -4.05 1.42 -3.51
CA THR A 74 -5.48 1.13 -3.71
C THR A 74 -6.12 0.66 -2.42
N VAL A 75 -7.42 0.92 -2.27
CA VAL A 75 -8.30 0.34 -1.26
C VAL A 75 -9.48 -0.30 -1.98
N TYR A 76 -9.66 -1.60 -1.75
CA TYR A 76 -10.63 -2.42 -2.47
C TYR A 76 -11.44 -3.30 -1.52
N ASP A 77 -12.74 -3.36 -1.73
CA ASP A 77 -13.69 -4.24 -1.05
C ASP A 77 -14.15 -5.34 -2.04
N PRO A 78 -13.64 -6.57 -1.93
CA PRO A 78 -14.06 -7.68 -2.79
C PRO A 78 -15.43 -8.26 -2.41
N ASP A 79 -15.98 -7.90 -1.26
CA ASP A 79 -17.20 -8.48 -0.72
C ASP A 79 -18.45 -7.63 -1.05
N ALA A 80 -18.26 -6.44 -1.62
CA ALA A 80 -19.38 -5.60 -2.06
C ALA A 80 -20.25 -6.32 -3.10
N PRO A 81 -21.60 -6.29 -2.96
CA PRO A 81 -22.51 -7.06 -3.80
C PRO A 81 -22.75 -6.41 -5.17
N THR A 82 -21.69 -6.16 -5.94
CA THR A 82 -21.73 -5.46 -7.24
C THR A 82 -21.27 -6.32 -8.41
N GLY A 83 -20.87 -7.57 -8.17
CA GLY A 83 -20.29 -8.46 -9.20
C GLY A 83 -18.82 -8.19 -9.50
N SER A 84 -18.28 -7.02 -9.15
CA SER A 84 -16.86 -6.64 -9.34
C SER A 84 -16.19 -6.12 -8.07
N GLY A 85 -16.86 -6.20 -6.91
CA GLY A 85 -16.41 -5.56 -5.68
C GLY A 85 -16.58 -4.04 -5.74
N TRP A 86 -15.84 -3.30 -4.91
CA TRP A 86 -15.93 -1.84 -4.83
C TRP A 86 -14.57 -1.22 -4.54
N TRP A 87 -14.18 -0.27 -5.39
CA TRP A 87 -12.94 0.49 -5.23
C TRP A 87 -13.18 1.76 -4.41
N HIS A 88 -12.54 1.80 -3.24
CA HIS A 88 -12.69 2.87 -2.26
C HIS A 88 -11.68 3.99 -2.41
N TRP A 89 -10.48 3.69 -2.94
CA TRP A 89 -9.42 4.66 -3.16
C TRP A 89 -8.45 4.15 -4.23
N VAL A 90 -8.00 5.05 -5.09
CA VAL A 90 -7.04 4.74 -6.15
C VAL A 90 -6.11 5.93 -6.30
N VAL A 91 -4.83 5.75 -5.96
CA VAL A 91 -3.78 6.77 -6.10
C VAL A 91 -2.65 6.18 -6.91
N PHE A 92 -2.15 6.90 -7.88
CA PHE A 92 -1.03 6.46 -8.71
C PHE A 92 -0.07 7.63 -8.99
N ASN A 93 1.07 7.36 -9.62
CA ASN A 93 2.15 8.33 -9.84
C ASN A 93 2.68 8.93 -8.53
N ILE A 94 2.63 8.17 -7.43
CA ILE A 94 3.25 8.58 -6.18
C ILE A 94 4.77 8.48 -6.38
N PRO A 95 5.56 9.56 -6.15
CA PRO A 95 6.99 9.56 -6.44
C PRO A 95 7.75 8.53 -5.58
N ALA A 96 8.84 7.97 -6.12
CA ALA A 96 9.66 6.96 -5.42
C ALA A 96 10.27 7.46 -4.11
N SER A 97 10.39 8.78 -3.93
CA SER A 97 10.84 9.40 -2.68
C SER A 97 9.81 9.35 -1.56
N ALA A 98 8.54 9.07 -1.87
CA ALA A 98 7.49 8.95 -0.85
C ALA A 98 7.56 7.58 -0.16
N ALA A 99 7.47 7.58 1.16
CA ALA A 99 7.39 6.38 1.98
C ALA A 99 6.07 6.28 2.76
N ASN A 100 5.15 7.21 2.56
CA ASN A 100 3.89 7.28 3.29
C ASN A 100 2.84 8.14 2.57
N LEU A 101 1.58 7.99 3.00
CA LEU A 101 0.49 8.94 2.81
C LEU A 101 0.00 9.35 4.20
N ALA A 102 -0.17 10.65 4.43
CA ALA A 102 -0.69 11.17 5.69
C ALA A 102 -2.17 10.80 5.89
N GLU A 103 -2.62 10.77 7.14
CA GLU A 103 -4.05 10.68 7.45
C GLU A 103 -4.78 11.86 6.81
N GLY A 104 -5.93 11.58 6.20
CA GLY A 104 -6.71 12.60 5.49
C GLY A 104 -6.16 13.01 4.11
N ALA A 105 -5.08 12.40 3.62
CA ALA A 105 -4.53 12.74 2.30
C ALA A 105 -5.49 12.43 1.14
N GLY A 106 -6.48 11.58 1.35
CA GLY A 106 -7.45 11.15 0.35
C GLY A 106 -8.62 12.11 0.11
N THR A 107 -8.48 13.41 0.38
CA THR A 107 -9.49 14.40 -0.03
C THR A 107 -9.63 14.44 -1.55
N ALA A 108 -10.81 14.76 -2.06
CA ALA A 108 -11.08 14.75 -3.50
C ALA A 108 -10.14 15.68 -4.31
N ASP A 109 -9.67 16.77 -3.71
CA ASP A 109 -8.74 17.72 -4.33
C ASP A 109 -7.26 17.25 -4.31
N GLY A 110 -6.94 16.18 -3.55
CA GLY A 110 -5.63 15.55 -3.50
C GLY A 110 -4.48 16.43 -2.99
N LYS A 111 -4.77 17.60 -2.38
CA LYS A 111 -3.73 18.57 -2.00
C LYS A 111 -2.72 18.06 -0.97
N ALA A 112 -3.12 17.10 -0.14
CA ALA A 112 -2.26 16.51 0.87
C ALA A 112 -1.47 15.28 0.38
N LEU A 113 -1.63 14.91 -0.89
CA LEU A 113 -0.82 13.84 -1.50
C LEU A 113 0.58 14.34 -1.87
N PRO A 114 1.59 13.45 -1.92
CA PRO A 114 2.90 13.81 -2.46
C PRO A 114 2.79 14.44 -3.85
N ALA A 115 3.57 15.50 -4.11
CA ALA A 115 3.54 16.22 -5.38
C ALA A 115 3.76 15.27 -6.57
N GLY A 116 2.95 15.41 -7.62
CA GLY A 116 2.97 14.54 -8.79
C GLY A 116 2.00 13.35 -8.71
N SER A 117 1.46 13.03 -7.53
CA SER A 117 0.45 11.97 -7.37
C SER A 117 -0.87 12.35 -8.06
N THR A 118 -1.58 11.33 -8.51
CA THR A 118 -2.89 11.46 -9.15
C THR A 118 -3.88 10.53 -8.47
N GLN A 119 -5.11 10.98 -8.24
CA GLN A 119 -6.21 10.12 -7.80
C GLN A 119 -7.09 9.75 -9.00
N GLY A 120 -7.26 8.45 -9.22
CA GLY A 120 -8.21 7.91 -10.17
C GLY A 120 -9.64 7.95 -9.63
N ARG A 121 -10.59 7.73 -10.52
CA ARG A 121 -12.00 7.62 -10.17
C ARG A 121 -12.29 6.31 -9.44
N THR A 122 -12.91 6.42 -8.28
CA THR A 122 -13.42 5.29 -7.49
C THR A 122 -14.82 4.87 -7.95
N ASP A 123 -15.36 3.79 -7.39
CA ASP A 123 -16.74 3.36 -7.67
C ASP A 123 -17.79 4.27 -7.02
N PHE A 124 -17.37 5.23 -6.19
CA PHE A 124 -18.23 6.36 -5.78
C PHE A 124 -18.43 7.41 -6.89
N GLY A 125 -17.78 7.24 -8.06
CA GLY A 125 -17.91 8.11 -9.23
C GLY A 125 -17.00 9.34 -9.23
N ALA A 126 -16.15 9.51 -8.21
CA ALA A 126 -15.26 10.65 -8.02
C ALA A 126 -13.88 10.20 -7.55
N PRO A 127 -12.82 11.04 -7.70
CA PRO A 127 -11.54 10.80 -7.03
C PRO A 127 -11.64 11.03 -5.53
N GLY A 128 -10.67 10.50 -4.79
CA GLY A 128 -10.57 10.62 -3.34
C GLY A 128 -10.92 9.33 -2.62
N PHE A 129 -10.76 9.34 -1.30
CA PHE A 129 -11.08 8.21 -0.44
C PHE A 129 -12.59 8.19 -0.13
N GLY A 130 -13.23 7.08 -0.46
CA GLY A 130 -14.56 6.76 0.02
C GLY A 130 -14.48 5.67 1.10
N GLY A 131 -14.95 5.98 2.29
CA GLY A 131 -14.87 5.08 3.44
C GLY A 131 -15.81 3.87 3.35
N ALA A 132 -15.71 3.00 4.34
CA ALA A 132 -16.52 1.79 4.42
C ALA A 132 -18.01 2.11 4.65
N CYS A 133 -18.89 1.46 3.89
CA CYS A 133 -20.34 1.52 4.10
C CYS A 133 -21.03 0.28 3.49
N PRO A 134 -20.78 -0.93 4.01
CA PRO A 134 -21.41 -2.13 3.49
C PRO A 134 -22.91 -2.14 3.81
N PRO A 135 -23.74 -2.94 3.13
CA PRO A 135 -25.14 -3.11 3.47
C PRO A 135 -25.34 -3.50 4.95
N ALA A 136 -26.39 -2.97 5.59
CA ALA A 136 -26.67 -3.30 6.98
C ALA A 136 -27.10 -4.78 7.11
N GLY A 137 -26.46 -5.49 8.06
CA GLY A 137 -26.72 -6.90 8.30
C GLY A 137 -25.87 -7.87 7.50
N ASP A 138 -25.04 -7.40 6.57
CA ASP A 138 -24.03 -8.23 5.93
C ASP A 138 -22.95 -8.64 6.93
N LYS A 139 -22.27 -9.74 6.63
CA LYS A 139 -21.03 -10.08 7.34
C LYS A 139 -20.03 -8.95 7.13
N PRO A 140 -19.10 -8.71 8.09
CA PRO A 140 -18.07 -7.70 7.88
C PRO A 140 -17.33 -7.90 6.56
N HIS A 141 -17.31 -6.87 5.71
CA HIS A 141 -16.58 -6.84 4.46
C HIS A 141 -15.09 -6.65 4.72
N ARG A 142 -14.26 -7.09 3.77
CA ARG A 142 -12.81 -6.90 3.75
C ARG A 142 -12.47 -5.61 3.02
N TYR A 143 -11.65 -4.78 3.64
CA TYR A 143 -11.06 -3.60 3.01
C TYR A 143 -9.57 -3.87 2.84
N ILE A 144 -9.15 -4.12 1.60
CA ILE A 144 -7.77 -4.51 1.25
C ILE A 144 -7.03 -3.24 0.85
N PHE A 145 -6.08 -2.85 1.68
CA PHE A 145 -5.15 -1.74 1.42
C PHE A 145 -3.91 -2.33 0.76
N THR A 146 -3.54 -1.81 -0.41
CA THR A 146 -2.37 -2.32 -1.15
C THR A 146 -1.52 -1.16 -1.64
N VAL A 147 -0.21 -1.26 -1.45
CA VAL A 147 0.79 -0.42 -2.12
C VAL A 147 1.50 -1.25 -3.17
N TYR A 148 1.69 -0.68 -4.35
CA TYR A 148 2.40 -1.28 -5.48
C TYR A 148 3.66 -0.48 -5.77
N ALA A 149 4.79 -1.17 -5.92
CA ALA A 149 6.03 -0.61 -6.41
C ALA A 149 6.09 -0.80 -7.95
N LEU A 150 6.31 0.27 -8.70
CA LEU A 150 6.24 0.27 -10.15
C LEU A 150 7.61 0.56 -10.78
N LYS A 151 7.89 -0.07 -11.94
CA LYS A 151 9.13 0.10 -12.72
C LYS A 151 9.13 1.37 -13.61
N THR A 152 8.02 2.12 -13.65
CA THR A 152 7.87 3.36 -14.40
C THR A 152 7.71 4.55 -13.47
N ASP A 153 8.20 5.71 -13.88
CA ASP A 153 8.06 6.96 -13.12
C ASP A 153 6.60 7.44 -13.13
N LYS A 154 5.88 7.15 -14.23
CA LYS A 154 4.51 7.61 -14.44
C LYS A 154 3.70 6.57 -15.21
N LEU A 155 2.46 6.36 -14.80
CA LEU A 155 1.41 5.76 -15.62
C LEU A 155 0.79 6.88 -16.45
N ASP A 156 0.97 6.82 -17.76
CA ASP A 156 0.45 7.82 -18.69
C ASP A 156 -1.00 7.49 -19.06
N ILE A 157 -1.89 7.84 -18.16
CA ILE A 157 -3.34 7.64 -18.28
C ILE A 157 -4.08 8.89 -17.80
N PRO A 158 -5.34 9.11 -18.24
CA PRO A 158 -6.16 10.23 -17.77
C PRO A 158 -6.29 10.28 -16.24
N ALA A 159 -6.37 11.47 -15.68
CA ALA A 159 -6.53 11.65 -14.23
C ALA A 159 -7.86 11.07 -13.71
N ASP A 160 -8.91 11.05 -14.55
CA ASP A 160 -10.22 10.47 -14.25
C ASP A 160 -10.33 8.99 -14.64
N ALA A 161 -9.18 8.32 -14.89
CA ALA A 161 -9.13 6.90 -15.22
C ALA A 161 -9.89 6.06 -14.19
N THR A 162 -10.63 5.06 -14.67
CA THR A 162 -11.33 4.12 -13.80
C THR A 162 -10.34 3.27 -13.00
N ALA A 163 -10.74 2.77 -11.84
CA ALA A 163 -9.95 1.85 -11.05
C ALA A 163 -9.50 0.62 -11.86
N ALA A 164 -10.34 0.12 -12.78
CA ALA A 164 -10.02 -1.00 -13.65
C ALA A 164 -8.85 -0.67 -14.61
N LEU A 165 -8.87 0.52 -15.24
CA LEU A 165 -7.77 0.94 -16.12
C LEU A 165 -6.48 1.14 -15.33
N VAL A 166 -6.54 1.80 -14.17
CA VAL A 166 -5.37 1.96 -13.29
C VAL A 166 -4.82 0.60 -12.87
N GLY A 167 -5.67 -0.35 -12.47
CA GLY A 167 -5.29 -1.71 -12.09
C GLY A 167 -4.61 -2.48 -13.23
N PHE A 168 -5.10 -2.35 -14.46
CA PHE A 168 -4.46 -2.93 -15.66
C PHE A 168 -3.03 -2.38 -15.85
N MET A 169 -2.87 -1.06 -15.77
CA MET A 169 -1.56 -0.40 -15.91
C MET A 169 -0.60 -0.74 -14.77
N ILE A 170 -1.10 -0.83 -13.53
CA ILE A 170 -0.32 -1.32 -12.39
C ILE A 170 0.20 -2.72 -12.67
N THR A 171 -0.66 -3.64 -13.11
CA THR A 171 -0.30 -5.04 -13.36
C THR A 171 0.84 -5.16 -14.38
N GLY A 172 0.84 -4.36 -15.45
CA GLY A 172 1.89 -4.34 -16.47
C GLY A 172 3.23 -3.72 -16.02
N ASN A 173 3.21 -2.95 -14.92
CA ASN A 173 4.37 -2.19 -14.45
C ASN A 173 4.85 -2.59 -13.04
N LYS A 174 4.16 -3.49 -12.36
CA LYS A 174 4.43 -3.89 -10.98
C LYS A 174 5.76 -4.64 -10.83
N LEU A 175 6.60 -4.19 -9.90
CA LEU A 175 7.78 -4.90 -9.39
C LEU A 175 7.47 -5.71 -8.13
N GLY A 176 6.54 -5.23 -7.31
CA GLY A 176 6.11 -5.88 -6.09
C GLY A 176 4.90 -5.17 -5.49
N GLU A 177 4.30 -5.82 -4.51
CA GLU A 177 3.18 -5.26 -3.73
C GLU A 177 3.30 -5.66 -2.27
N ALA A 178 2.74 -4.82 -1.41
CA ALA A 178 2.51 -5.13 0.00
C ALA A 178 1.09 -4.73 0.37
N ARG A 179 0.44 -5.52 1.23
CA ARG A 179 -0.96 -5.30 1.59
C ARG A 179 -1.28 -5.73 3.00
N PHE A 180 -2.33 -5.12 3.54
CA PHE A 180 -3.03 -5.63 4.71
C PHE A 180 -4.54 -5.50 4.51
N THR A 181 -5.29 -6.22 5.34
CA THR A 181 -6.76 -6.19 5.32
C THR A 181 -7.28 -5.67 6.65
N ALA A 182 -8.30 -4.83 6.59
CA ALA A 182 -9.15 -4.47 7.72
C ALA A 182 -10.61 -4.86 7.40
N HIS A 183 -11.48 -4.80 8.38
CA HIS A 183 -12.86 -5.22 8.24
C HIS A 183 -13.82 -4.12 8.68
N TYR A 184 -15.03 -4.11 8.13
CA TYR A 184 -16.12 -3.28 8.65
C TYR A 184 -17.47 -3.92 8.31
N GLY A 185 -18.41 -3.81 9.23
CA GLY A 185 -19.79 -4.28 9.07
C GLY A 185 -20.74 -3.42 9.88
N ARG A 186 -22.02 -3.40 9.47
CA ARG A 186 -23.10 -2.67 10.14
C ARG A 186 -24.12 -3.64 10.71
N LYS A 187 -24.59 -3.36 11.93
CA LYS A 187 -25.76 -4.09 12.47
C LYS A 187 -27.02 -3.71 11.66
N LYS A 188 -27.98 -4.62 11.65
CA LYS A 188 -29.34 -4.34 11.16
C LYS A 188 -30.01 -3.30 12.02
#